data_1171c14bf613e46b81f45e9811f12d84
#
_entry.id   1171c14bf613e46b81f45e9811f12d84
#
_cell.length_a   1.000
_cell.length_b   1.000
_cell.length_c   1.000
_cell.angle_alpha   90.00
_cell.angle_beta   90.00
_cell.angle_gamma   90.00
#
_symmetry.space_group_name_H-M   'P 1'
#
loop_
_entity.id
_entity.type
_entity.pdbx_description
1 polymer ?
#
loop_
_entity_poly.entity_id
_entity_poly.type
_entity_poly.pdbx_seq_one_letter_code
_entity_poly.pdbx_strand_id
1 'polypeptide(L)'
;MPFSNLFMSWGVMALAVVGLIDFWDRRRTGRGTQALHAGALGNRPLWVLPLAFFAWQALGLCWTDDLRQGWAVLRMQLPLVIFPLVWLNGRVDVEGWKRRWPIYFASGVALACVIVLIRGYLGGNSLKPRDWSPFISHIRFNLMIVWAWTWWTWQALSQRGPRWVPVVLGLLGGWVIWKTASLTGALLLPVLAAVLLLGYLRNRWPERRNRWRLGALGCFLLLGGGVGWVIHDLKPRHPEPADYPTQSRDGEVYVHRWNRTLRENGHYVWTCVAENELAQAWQLRTGRPLSGKDGRGQNLRMTLIRYLTSVGRTKDAQGVEELTDEDVARVESGIPTINEVEKRGLARRWNVIRFEYWNYLDGGNPSGHSVIQRLAFLEAGEHILRGHLLWGVGTGDLPRAFSQAYEAIGSRLSPVFRLRAHNQFLTLWLATGPLALLLWLSWLIAAVGKPRTNRMHAFLFVLILSLSCLTEDTLETQAGVTFAGFFLALLSDRRSAAQGTQKQAERKR
;
A
#
# COMPACT_ATOMS: atom_id res chain seq x y z
N MET A 1 3.70 -8.45 17.11
CA MET A 1 3.13 -8.27 15.76
C MET A 1 4.17 -8.35 14.64
N PRO A 2 5.31 -7.63 14.65
CA PRO A 2 6.19 -7.60 13.48
C PRO A 2 6.93 -8.90 13.16
N PHE A 3 6.97 -9.87 14.06
CA PHE A 3 7.84 -11.05 13.96
C PHE A 3 7.21 -12.32 13.40
N SER A 4 5.88 -12.49 13.42
CA SER A 4 5.29 -13.74 12.94
C SER A 4 3.77 -13.67 12.82
N ASN A 5 3.22 -14.17 11.71
CA ASN A 5 1.79 -14.43 11.55
C ASN A 5 1.29 -15.52 12.52
N LEU A 6 2.13 -16.51 12.81
CA LEU A 6 1.80 -17.61 13.72
C LEU A 6 1.61 -17.10 15.14
N PHE A 7 2.56 -16.32 15.66
CA PHE A 7 2.46 -15.71 16.99
C PHE A 7 1.28 -14.74 17.11
N MET A 8 0.95 -14.01 16.03
CA MET A 8 -0.25 -13.18 16.01
C MET A 8 -1.52 -14.03 16.16
N SER A 9 -1.62 -15.13 15.42
CA SER A 9 -2.76 -16.06 15.49
C SER A 9 -2.89 -16.70 16.88
N TRP A 10 -1.79 -17.16 17.46
CA TRP A 10 -1.78 -17.74 18.80
C TRP A 10 -2.15 -16.71 19.87
N GLY A 11 -1.65 -15.48 19.75
CA GLY A 11 -2.03 -14.39 20.64
C GLY A 11 -3.53 -14.07 20.59
N VAL A 12 -4.11 -14.06 19.40
CA VAL A 12 -5.57 -13.88 19.23
C VAL A 12 -6.35 -15.04 19.82
N MET A 13 -5.93 -16.29 19.60
CA MET A 13 -6.57 -17.48 20.20
C MET A 13 -6.48 -17.48 21.71
N ALA A 14 -5.29 -17.18 22.28
CA ALA A 14 -5.13 -17.08 23.73
C ALA A 14 -6.04 -16.01 24.34
N LEU A 15 -6.15 -14.84 23.70
CA LEU A 15 -7.07 -13.79 24.13
C LEU A 15 -8.54 -14.22 24.03
N ALA A 16 -8.92 -14.97 23.00
CA ALA A 16 -10.27 -15.50 22.87
C ALA A 16 -10.60 -16.48 24.02
N VAL A 17 -9.66 -17.38 24.33
CA VAL A 17 -9.81 -18.33 25.46
C VAL A 17 -9.95 -17.60 26.79
N VAL A 18 -9.08 -16.61 27.06
CA VAL A 18 -9.18 -15.78 28.28
C VAL A 18 -10.52 -15.05 28.33
N GLY A 19 -10.97 -14.49 27.21
CA GLY A 19 -12.28 -13.82 27.11
C GLY A 19 -13.46 -14.77 27.38
N LEU A 20 -13.40 -16.01 26.88
CA LEU A 20 -14.41 -17.05 27.13
C LEU A 20 -14.42 -17.49 28.61
N ILE A 21 -13.26 -17.78 29.19
CA ILE A 21 -13.16 -18.15 30.62
C ILE A 21 -13.75 -17.03 31.49
N ASP A 22 -13.44 -15.79 31.18
CA ASP A 22 -13.98 -14.62 31.88
C ASP A 22 -15.51 -14.51 31.76
N PHE A 23 -16.04 -14.75 30.55
CA PHE A 23 -17.49 -14.75 30.31
C PHE A 23 -18.21 -15.82 31.12
N TRP A 24 -17.67 -17.06 31.18
CA TRP A 24 -18.23 -18.15 31.96
C TRP A 24 -18.19 -17.91 33.47
N ASP A 25 -17.06 -17.39 33.99
CA ASP A 25 -16.92 -17.10 35.40
C ASP A 25 -17.92 -16.02 35.86
N ARG A 26 -18.17 -14.99 35.04
CA ARG A 26 -19.19 -13.98 35.33
C ARG A 26 -20.62 -14.53 35.35
N ARG A 27 -20.95 -15.45 34.43
CA ARG A 27 -22.23 -16.12 34.44
C ARG A 27 -22.42 -16.94 35.74
N ARG A 28 -21.38 -17.63 36.18
CA ARG A 28 -21.40 -18.40 37.43
C ARG A 28 -21.52 -17.57 38.67
N THR A 29 -20.85 -16.42 38.72
CA THR A 29 -20.75 -15.57 39.96
C THR A 29 -21.84 -14.51 40.05
N GLY A 30 -22.76 -14.40 39.10
CA GLY A 30 -23.83 -13.40 39.08
C GLY A 30 -23.36 -11.94 38.95
N ARG A 31 -22.04 -11.70 38.83
CA ARG A 31 -21.44 -10.35 38.76
C ARG A 31 -21.54 -9.69 37.37
N GLY A 32 -22.26 -10.33 36.41
CA GLY A 32 -22.20 -10.00 35.01
C GLY A 32 -23.08 -8.84 34.54
N THR A 33 -24.17 -8.56 35.21
CA THR A 33 -25.23 -7.71 34.63
C THR A 33 -25.01 -6.20 34.82
N GLN A 34 -24.46 -5.77 35.95
CA GLN A 34 -24.34 -4.33 36.25
C GLN A 34 -23.16 -3.62 35.56
N ALA A 35 -22.00 -4.31 35.39
CA ALA A 35 -20.82 -3.72 34.75
C ALA A 35 -20.94 -3.63 33.22
N LEU A 36 -21.69 -4.57 32.61
CA LEU A 36 -22.01 -4.54 31.16
C LEU A 36 -22.93 -3.36 30.79
N HIS A 37 -23.88 -2.98 31.70
CA HIS A 37 -24.87 -1.96 31.34
C HIS A 37 -24.29 -0.53 31.34
N ALA A 38 -23.47 -0.17 32.29
CA ALA A 38 -22.95 1.21 32.40
C ALA A 38 -21.85 1.52 31.34
N GLY A 39 -20.93 0.57 31.05
CA GLY A 39 -19.86 0.76 30.07
C GLY A 39 -20.28 0.49 28.62
N ALA A 40 -21.24 -0.42 28.42
CA ALA A 40 -21.68 -0.85 27.10
C ALA A 40 -22.50 0.22 26.36
N LEU A 41 -23.36 0.96 27.07
CA LEU A 41 -24.26 1.95 26.47
C LEU A 41 -23.50 3.10 25.77
N GLY A 42 -22.37 3.56 26.32
CA GLY A 42 -21.54 4.62 25.74
C GLY A 42 -20.69 4.19 24.53
N ASN A 43 -20.40 2.88 24.40
CA ASN A 43 -19.52 2.30 23.37
C ASN A 43 -20.26 1.45 22.33
N ARG A 44 -21.60 1.42 22.35
CA ARG A 44 -22.40 0.60 21.45
C ARG A 44 -21.95 0.56 19.98
N PRO A 45 -21.69 1.71 19.32
CA PRO A 45 -21.29 1.69 17.91
C PRO A 45 -19.95 0.97 17.65
N LEU A 46 -19.07 0.95 18.64
CA LEU A 46 -17.68 0.49 18.49
C LEU A 46 -17.50 -1.03 18.58
N TRP A 47 -18.48 -1.74 19.12
CA TRP A 47 -18.49 -3.20 19.14
C TRP A 47 -19.62 -3.79 18.27
N VAL A 48 -20.72 -3.06 18.10
CA VAL A 48 -21.82 -3.47 17.20
C VAL A 48 -21.35 -3.47 15.75
N LEU A 49 -20.62 -2.42 15.32
CA LEU A 49 -20.16 -2.31 13.93
C LEU A 49 -19.22 -3.45 13.49
N PRO A 50 -18.16 -3.83 14.24
CA PRO A 50 -17.35 -4.99 13.86
C PRO A 50 -18.12 -6.31 13.88
N LEU A 51 -19.05 -6.48 14.83
CA LEU A 51 -19.92 -7.66 14.86
C LEU A 51 -20.87 -7.69 13.66
N ALA A 52 -21.52 -6.58 13.34
CA ALA A 52 -22.39 -6.46 12.18
C ALA A 52 -21.60 -6.68 10.87
N PHE A 53 -20.40 -6.12 10.76
CA PHE A 53 -19.50 -6.35 9.63
C PHE A 53 -19.18 -7.84 9.47
N PHE A 54 -18.75 -8.49 10.55
CA PHE A 54 -18.42 -9.91 10.52
C PHE A 54 -19.64 -10.79 10.23
N ALA A 55 -20.79 -10.49 10.86
CA ALA A 55 -22.04 -11.20 10.60
C ALA A 55 -22.48 -11.06 9.14
N TRP A 56 -22.30 -9.89 8.54
CA TRP A 56 -22.60 -9.67 7.12
C TRP A 56 -21.68 -10.49 6.22
N GLN A 57 -20.38 -10.54 6.53
CA GLN A 57 -19.44 -11.41 5.82
C GLN A 57 -19.79 -12.88 5.98
N ALA A 58 -20.27 -13.30 7.16
CA ALA A 58 -20.74 -14.66 7.39
C ALA A 58 -22.02 -14.99 6.60
N LEU A 59 -22.96 -14.03 6.52
CA LEU A 59 -24.13 -14.16 5.66
C LEU A 59 -23.76 -14.30 4.17
N GLY A 60 -22.66 -13.70 3.74
CA GLY A 60 -22.10 -13.87 2.40
C GLY A 60 -21.77 -15.31 2.02
N LEU A 61 -21.70 -16.24 2.99
CA LEU A 61 -21.58 -17.67 2.72
C LEU A 61 -22.86 -18.28 2.13
N CYS A 62 -24.03 -17.67 2.34
CA CYS A 62 -25.30 -18.19 1.85
C CYS A 62 -25.41 -18.17 0.31
N TRP A 63 -24.62 -17.35 -0.36
CA TRP A 63 -24.56 -17.25 -1.82
C TRP A 63 -23.15 -17.46 -2.38
N THR A 64 -22.26 -18.06 -1.58
CA THR A 64 -20.90 -18.43 -1.96
C THR A 64 -20.87 -19.86 -2.47
N ASP A 65 -20.28 -20.11 -3.65
CA ASP A 65 -20.03 -21.44 -4.18
C ASP A 65 -18.82 -22.11 -3.50
N ASP A 66 -17.74 -21.35 -3.27
CA ASP A 66 -16.53 -21.83 -2.59
C ASP A 66 -16.60 -21.62 -1.07
N LEU A 67 -17.35 -22.48 -0.39
CA LEU A 67 -17.48 -22.45 1.07
C LEU A 67 -16.12 -22.63 1.79
N ARG A 68 -15.21 -23.43 1.22
CA ARG A 68 -13.88 -23.64 1.82
C ARG A 68 -13.09 -22.32 1.90
N GLN A 69 -13.07 -21.58 0.82
CA GLN A 69 -12.43 -20.26 0.78
C GLN A 69 -13.18 -19.26 1.67
N GLY A 70 -14.51 -19.29 1.65
CA GLY A 70 -15.34 -18.42 2.50
C GLY A 70 -15.04 -18.60 4.00
N TRP A 71 -14.96 -19.85 4.48
CA TRP A 71 -14.54 -20.15 5.85
C TRP A 71 -13.10 -19.71 6.15
N ALA A 72 -12.17 -19.82 5.19
CA ALA A 72 -10.81 -19.34 5.36
C ALA A 72 -10.77 -17.81 5.55
N VAL A 73 -11.59 -17.07 4.81
CA VAL A 73 -11.72 -15.60 4.95
C VAL A 73 -12.29 -15.25 6.32
N LEU A 74 -13.39 -15.87 6.75
CA LEU A 74 -14.01 -15.60 8.06
C LEU A 74 -13.05 -15.90 9.21
N ARG A 75 -12.36 -17.05 9.16
CA ARG A 75 -11.35 -17.42 10.17
C ARG A 75 -10.24 -16.37 10.27
N MET A 76 -9.78 -15.86 9.14
CA MET A 76 -8.76 -14.82 9.11
C MET A 76 -9.26 -13.49 9.71
N GLN A 77 -10.56 -13.17 9.53
CA GLN A 77 -11.19 -11.95 10.03
C GLN A 77 -11.59 -12.01 11.52
N LEU A 78 -11.49 -13.15 12.20
CA LEU A 78 -11.82 -13.29 13.63
C LEU A 78 -11.18 -12.23 14.54
N PRO A 79 -9.93 -11.77 14.33
CA PRO A 79 -9.35 -10.70 15.15
C PRO A 79 -10.18 -9.41 15.20
N LEU A 80 -10.94 -9.09 14.13
CA LEU A 80 -11.80 -7.90 14.09
C LEU A 80 -12.95 -7.97 15.11
N VAL A 81 -13.34 -9.17 15.51
CA VAL A 81 -14.40 -9.42 16.50
C VAL A 81 -13.82 -9.71 17.88
N ILE A 82 -12.79 -10.54 17.97
CA ILE A 82 -12.20 -10.98 19.24
C ILE A 82 -11.66 -9.78 20.04
N PHE A 83 -10.89 -8.89 19.42
CA PHE A 83 -10.33 -7.74 20.15
C PHE A 83 -11.42 -6.81 20.73
N PRO A 84 -12.43 -6.35 19.97
CA PRO A 84 -13.51 -5.56 20.56
C PRO A 84 -14.25 -6.28 21.68
N LEU A 85 -14.56 -7.58 21.54
CA LEU A 85 -15.27 -8.35 22.57
C LEU A 85 -14.45 -8.53 23.85
N VAL A 86 -13.16 -8.87 23.74
CA VAL A 86 -12.27 -9.00 24.91
C VAL A 86 -12.11 -7.67 25.65
N TRP A 87 -11.97 -6.57 24.91
CA TRP A 87 -11.89 -5.23 25.49
C TRP A 87 -13.18 -4.81 26.18
N LEU A 88 -14.35 -5.21 25.69
CA LEU A 88 -15.65 -4.91 26.31
C LEU A 88 -15.88 -5.65 27.62
N ASN A 89 -15.39 -6.87 27.76
CA ASN A 89 -15.59 -7.67 28.95
C ASN A 89 -14.94 -7.10 30.23
N GLY A 90 -14.03 -6.14 30.15
CA GLY A 90 -13.64 -5.26 31.24
C GLY A 90 -12.65 -5.79 32.27
N ARG A 91 -12.21 -7.06 32.20
CA ARG A 91 -11.17 -7.59 33.10
C ARG A 91 -9.74 -7.39 32.58
N VAL A 92 -9.56 -7.19 31.29
CA VAL A 92 -8.25 -6.82 30.79
C VAL A 92 -7.98 -5.42 31.33
N ASP A 93 -6.86 -5.24 32.04
CA ASP A 93 -6.39 -3.91 32.48
C ASP A 93 -6.04 -3.07 31.25
N VAL A 94 -7.10 -2.53 30.63
CA VAL A 94 -6.98 -1.73 29.41
C VAL A 94 -6.12 -0.49 29.67
N GLU A 95 -6.17 0.08 30.87
CA GLU A 95 -5.36 1.25 31.22
C GLU A 95 -3.88 0.88 31.38
N GLY A 96 -3.56 -0.23 32.03
CA GLY A 96 -2.20 -0.77 32.08
C GLY A 96 -1.66 -1.10 30.70
N TRP A 97 -2.50 -1.71 29.86
CA TRP A 97 -2.16 -1.99 28.46
C TRP A 97 -1.94 -0.71 27.65
N LYS A 98 -2.80 0.30 27.76
CA LYS A 98 -2.65 1.59 27.07
C LYS A 98 -1.34 2.30 27.42
N ARG A 99 -0.79 2.09 28.61
CA ARG A 99 0.51 2.64 29.02
C ARG A 99 1.69 1.85 28.47
N ARG A 100 1.60 0.52 28.42
CA ARG A 100 2.74 -0.38 28.12
C ARG A 100 2.88 -0.73 26.64
N TRP A 101 1.77 -0.91 25.92
CA TRP A 101 1.82 -1.33 24.52
C TRP A 101 2.69 -0.41 23.62
N PRO A 102 2.70 0.94 23.79
CA PRO A 102 3.50 1.78 22.91
C PRO A 102 4.99 1.46 23.02
N ILE A 103 5.45 1.13 24.22
CA ILE A 103 6.85 0.76 24.47
C ILE A 103 7.13 -0.59 23.82
N TYR A 104 6.35 -1.62 24.15
CA TYR A 104 6.57 -2.97 23.60
C TYR A 104 6.45 -3.01 22.07
N PHE A 105 5.48 -2.28 21.53
CA PHE A 105 5.30 -2.22 20.07
C PHE A 105 6.47 -1.51 19.39
N ALA A 106 6.89 -0.36 19.89
CA ALA A 106 8.02 0.38 19.34
C ALA A 106 9.34 -0.40 19.46
N SER A 107 9.60 -1.04 20.60
CA SER A 107 10.78 -1.89 20.79
C SER A 107 10.77 -3.08 19.83
N GLY A 108 9.61 -3.73 19.66
CA GLY A 108 9.45 -4.82 18.69
C GLY A 108 9.67 -4.38 17.25
N VAL A 109 9.15 -3.21 16.87
CA VAL A 109 9.36 -2.62 15.54
C VAL A 109 10.82 -2.26 15.33
N ALA A 110 11.47 -1.61 16.31
CA ALA A 110 12.88 -1.24 16.22
C ALA A 110 13.78 -2.47 16.07
N LEU A 111 13.57 -3.51 16.90
CA LEU A 111 14.29 -4.77 16.79
C LEU A 111 14.10 -5.44 15.44
N ALA A 112 12.85 -5.47 14.93
CA ALA A 112 12.56 -6.02 13.61
C ALA A 112 13.25 -5.23 12.50
N CYS A 113 13.32 -3.89 12.59
CA CYS A 113 14.07 -3.05 11.65
C CYS A 113 15.55 -3.43 11.63
N VAL A 114 16.16 -3.59 12.80
CA VAL A 114 17.59 -3.99 12.90
C VAL A 114 17.81 -5.35 12.24
N ILE A 115 16.95 -6.34 12.52
CA ILE A 115 17.08 -7.70 11.93
C ILE A 115 16.91 -7.63 10.40
N VAL A 116 15.92 -6.88 9.89
CA VAL A 116 15.70 -6.70 8.45
C VAL A 116 16.91 -6.06 7.78
N LEU A 117 17.52 -5.05 8.40
CA LEU A 117 18.71 -4.39 7.87
C LEU A 117 19.92 -5.33 7.87
N ILE A 118 20.18 -6.03 8.98
CA ILE A 118 21.28 -7.02 9.07
C ILE A 118 21.11 -8.08 7.97
N ARG A 119 19.91 -8.65 7.83
CA ARG A 119 19.63 -9.65 6.80
C ARG A 119 19.83 -9.10 5.39
N GLY A 120 19.36 -7.88 5.13
CA GLY A 120 19.50 -7.25 3.82
C GLY A 120 20.97 -6.97 3.45
N TYR A 121 21.79 -6.58 4.41
CA TYR A 121 23.22 -6.38 4.19
C TYR A 121 23.96 -7.69 4.04
N LEU A 122 23.70 -8.71 4.87
CA LEU A 122 24.33 -10.03 4.78
C LEU A 122 23.94 -10.79 3.49
N GLY A 123 22.69 -10.59 3.02
CA GLY A 123 22.19 -11.20 1.78
C GLY A 123 22.75 -10.57 0.50
N GLY A 124 23.33 -9.38 0.59
CA GLY A 124 23.94 -8.67 -0.54
C GLY A 124 23.01 -8.56 -1.75
N ASN A 125 23.55 -8.76 -2.95
CA ASN A 125 22.80 -8.68 -4.20
C ASN A 125 21.88 -9.89 -4.47
N SER A 126 21.96 -10.96 -3.67
CA SER A 126 21.13 -12.15 -3.85
C SER A 126 19.69 -11.97 -3.38
N LEU A 127 19.43 -11.02 -2.46
CA LEU A 127 18.10 -10.73 -1.94
C LEU A 127 17.48 -9.51 -2.60
N LYS A 128 16.28 -9.69 -3.20
CA LYS A 128 15.49 -8.54 -3.66
C LYS A 128 15.08 -7.68 -2.46
N PRO A 129 15.03 -6.34 -2.58
CA PRO A 129 14.70 -5.45 -1.46
C PRO A 129 13.40 -5.80 -0.73
N ARG A 130 12.38 -6.28 -1.47
CA ARG A 130 11.09 -6.71 -0.91
C ARG A 130 11.19 -7.96 -0.02
N ASP A 131 12.22 -8.78 -0.19
CA ASP A 131 12.41 -10.07 0.51
C ASP A 131 13.33 -9.91 1.76
N TRP A 132 13.76 -8.68 2.07
CA TRP A 132 14.55 -8.40 3.27
C TRP A 132 13.80 -8.71 4.55
N SER A 133 12.47 -8.50 4.59
CA SER A 133 11.66 -8.86 5.75
C SER A 133 11.40 -10.38 5.79
N PRO A 134 11.96 -11.11 6.78
CA PRO A 134 11.77 -12.56 6.90
C PRO A 134 10.46 -12.93 7.59
N PHE A 135 9.77 -11.98 8.20
CA PHE A 135 8.69 -12.23 9.15
C PHE A 135 7.31 -12.09 8.54
N ILE A 136 7.06 -10.94 7.92
CA ILE A 136 5.79 -10.57 7.29
C ILE A 136 6.08 -9.78 6.02
N SER A 137 5.09 -9.62 5.15
CA SER A 137 5.22 -8.77 3.96
C SER A 137 5.78 -7.39 4.32
N HIS A 138 6.78 -6.92 3.57
CA HIS A 138 7.40 -5.61 3.76
C HIS A 138 6.36 -4.47 3.81
N ILE A 139 5.24 -4.58 3.08
CA ILE A 139 4.18 -3.57 3.06
C ILE A 139 3.53 -3.48 4.46
N ARG A 140 3.14 -4.63 5.06
CA ARG A 140 2.53 -4.68 6.40
C ARG A 140 3.52 -4.28 7.49
N PHE A 141 4.78 -4.65 7.32
CA PHE A 141 5.85 -4.21 8.21
C PHE A 141 6.02 -2.70 8.18
N ASN A 142 6.05 -2.09 7.00
CA ASN A 142 6.16 -0.65 6.84
C ASN A 142 4.97 0.11 7.46
N LEU A 143 3.75 -0.43 7.42
CA LEU A 143 2.61 0.17 8.16
C LEU A 143 2.85 0.18 9.68
N MET A 144 3.43 -0.89 10.23
CA MET A 144 3.77 -0.95 11.65
C MET A 144 4.86 0.05 12.03
N ILE A 145 5.89 0.22 11.17
CA ILE A 145 6.93 1.24 11.32
C ILE A 145 6.32 2.64 11.35
N VAL A 146 5.52 2.95 10.34
CA VAL A 146 4.88 4.27 10.20
C VAL A 146 3.97 4.54 11.39
N TRP A 147 3.20 3.55 11.88
CA TRP A 147 2.35 3.70 13.05
C TRP A 147 3.16 3.95 14.34
N ALA A 148 4.22 3.17 14.58
CA ALA A 148 5.09 3.36 15.75
C ALA A 148 5.71 4.77 15.74
N TRP A 149 6.25 5.18 14.60
CA TRP A 149 6.84 6.52 14.43
C TRP A 149 5.80 7.63 14.65
N THR A 150 4.62 7.52 14.07
CA THR A 150 3.53 8.52 14.15
C THR A 150 3.04 8.66 15.60
N TRP A 151 2.87 7.54 16.31
CA TRP A 151 2.47 7.55 17.71
C TRP A 151 3.45 8.33 18.58
N TRP A 152 4.73 7.95 18.52
CA TRP A 152 5.75 8.56 19.35
C TRP A 152 6.08 10.00 18.96
N THR A 153 5.96 10.35 17.69
CA THR A 153 6.09 11.74 17.21
C THR A 153 5.00 12.61 17.83
N TRP A 154 3.75 12.14 17.85
CA TRP A 154 2.67 12.90 18.50
C TRP A 154 2.86 13.01 20.01
N GLN A 155 3.33 11.97 20.68
CA GLN A 155 3.65 12.02 22.11
C GLN A 155 4.75 13.04 22.41
N ALA A 156 5.81 13.07 21.61
CA ALA A 156 6.91 14.03 21.76
C ALA A 156 6.46 15.48 21.50
N LEU A 157 5.68 15.71 20.44
CA LEU A 157 5.11 17.01 20.11
C LEU A 157 4.13 17.52 21.17
N SER A 158 3.41 16.61 21.82
CA SER A 158 2.47 16.91 22.91
C SER A 158 3.14 16.98 24.29
N GLN A 159 4.46 16.90 24.38
CA GLN A 159 5.27 16.88 25.60
C GLN A 159 4.88 15.77 26.61
N ARG A 160 4.36 14.65 26.09
CA ARG A 160 3.92 13.48 26.87
C ARG A 160 4.88 12.31 26.80
N GLY A 161 5.95 12.42 26.01
CA GLY A 161 6.92 11.35 25.77
C GLY A 161 8.30 11.86 25.40
N PRO A 162 9.31 10.98 25.45
CA PRO A 162 10.70 11.34 25.14
C PRO A 162 10.88 11.67 23.66
N ARG A 163 11.64 12.72 23.38
CA ARG A 163 11.85 13.24 22.02
C ARG A 163 12.79 12.39 21.17
N TRP A 164 13.64 11.58 21.80
CA TRP A 164 14.61 10.73 21.09
C TRP A 164 13.96 9.50 20.42
N VAL A 165 12.84 8.98 20.97
CA VAL A 165 12.17 7.78 20.44
C VAL A 165 11.71 7.96 18.99
N PRO A 166 10.96 9.02 18.61
CA PRO A 166 10.57 9.22 17.22
C PRO A 166 11.76 9.47 16.30
N VAL A 167 12.88 10.01 16.79
CA VAL A 167 14.10 10.19 15.99
C VAL A 167 14.70 8.83 15.65
N VAL A 168 14.87 7.94 16.62
CA VAL A 168 15.41 6.59 16.41
C VAL A 168 14.50 5.78 15.49
N LEU A 169 13.18 5.79 15.73
CA LEU A 169 12.21 5.08 14.89
C LEU A 169 12.17 5.66 13.47
N GLY A 170 12.31 6.97 13.32
CA GLY A 170 12.37 7.65 12.03
C GLY A 170 13.63 7.28 11.22
N LEU A 171 14.78 7.25 11.87
CA LEU A 171 16.05 6.86 11.22
C LEU A 171 16.04 5.38 10.81
N LEU A 172 15.75 4.48 11.76
CA LEU A 172 15.71 3.03 11.48
C LEU A 172 14.60 2.68 10.48
N GLY A 173 13.38 3.14 10.75
CA GLY A 173 12.22 2.85 9.91
C GLY A 173 12.31 3.50 8.54
N GLY A 174 12.76 4.76 8.46
CA GLY A 174 12.99 5.47 7.21
C GLY A 174 14.02 4.77 6.34
N TRP A 175 15.11 4.26 6.95
CA TRP A 175 16.11 3.48 6.24
C TRP A 175 15.56 2.17 5.68
N VAL A 176 14.74 1.43 6.46
CA VAL A 176 14.05 0.21 5.98
C VAL A 176 13.10 0.53 4.84
N ILE A 177 12.26 1.58 4.96
CA ILE A 177 11.33 2.00 3.90
C ILE A 177 12.10 2.36 2.62
N TRP A 178 13.21 3.07 2.74
CA TRP A 178 14.09 3.41 1.62
C TRP A 178 14.67 2.16 0.94
N LYS A 179 15.26 1.25 1.73
CA LYS A 179 15.90 0.03 1.21
C LYS A 179 14.90 -0.96 0.61
N THR A 180 13.70 -1.07 1.18
CA THR A 180 12.61 -1.93 0.64
C THR A 180 11.87 -1.29 -0.54
N ALA A 181 12.23 -0.05 -0.93
CA ALA A 181 11.61 0.73 -2.01
C ALA A 181 10.07 0.75 -1.92
N SER A 182 9.55 0.86 -0.69
CA SER A 182 8.11 0.83 -0.43
C SER A 182 7.45 2.15 -0.81
N LEU A 183 6.71 2.17 -1.91
CA LEU A 183 5.93 3.35 -2.33
C LEU A 183 4.88 3.72 -1.29
N THR A 184 4.18 2.75 -0.70
CA THR A 184 3.17 3.00 0.34
C THR A 184 3.79 3.70 1.55
N GLY A 185 4.94 3.22 2.05
CA GLY A 185 5.64 3.88 3.15
C GLY A 185 6.12 5.28 2.79
N ALA A 186 6.68 5.45 1.59
CA ALA A 186 7.18 6.73 1.11
C ALA A 186 6.07 7.79 0.93
N LEU A 187 4.86 7.39 0.53
CA LEU A 187 3.71 8.28 0.39
C LEU A 187 3.05 8.62 1.74
N LEU A 188 3.00 7.65 2.66
CA LEU A 188 2.39 7.86 3.98
C LEU A 188 3.18 8.86 4.83
N LEU A 189 4.51 8.80 4.82
CA LEU A 189 5.35 9.64 5.68
C LEU A 189 5.10 11.16 5.51
N PRO A 190 5.13 11.75 4.29
CA PRO A 190 4.89 13.18 4.14
C PRO A 190 3.47 13.59 4.49
N VAL A 191 2.46 12.77 4.18
CA VAL A 191 1.07 13.03 4.55
C VAL A 191 0.92 13.08 6.07
N LEU A 192 1.49 12.11 6.78
CA LEU A 192 1.43 12.05 8.24
C LEU A 192 2.26 13.17 8.90
N ALA A 193 3.42 13.49 8.34
CA ALA A 193 4.23 14.62 8.81
C ALA A 193 3.45 15.95 8.71
N ALA A 194 2.77 16.18 7.60
CA ALA A 194 1.91 17.36 7.43
C ALA A 194 0.76 17.38 8.44
N VAL A 195 0.07 16.25 8.65
CA VAL A 195 -1.03 16.14 9.63
C VAL A 195 -0.52 16.36 11.06
N LEU A 196 0.63 15.78 11.43
CA LEU A 196 1.26 15.95 12.72
C LEU A 196 1.66 17.41 12.97
N LEU A 197 2.27 18.04 11.96
CA LEU A 197 2.64 19.46 12.02
C LEU A 197 1.41 20.35 12.20
N LEU A 198 0.38 20.15 11.40
CA LEU A 198 -0.88 20.91 11.51
C LEU A 198 -1.56 20.71 12.87
N GLY A 199 -1.57 19.48 13.37
CA GLY A 199 -2.07 19.15 14.71
C GLY A 199 -1.27 19.84 15.81
N TYR A 200 0.07 19.87 15.69
CA TYR A 200 0.95 20.57 16.62
C TYR A 200 0.72 22.09 16.59
N LEU A 201 0.69 22.70 15.42
CA LEU A 201 0.44 24.13 15.24
C LEU A 201 -0.92 24.55 15.81
N ARG A 202 -1.95 23.75 15.57
CA ARG A 202 -3.27 23.95 16.13
C ARG A 202 -3.28 23.93 17.66
N ASN A 203 -2.56 22.97 18.26
CA ASN A 203 -2.50 22.85 19.72
C ASN A 203 -1.63 23.93 20.36
N ARG A 204 -0.56 24.36 19.69
CA ARG A 204 0.40 25.34 20.22
C ARG A 204 -0.12 26.77 20.14
N TRP A 205 -0.93 27.07 19.10
CA TRP A 205 -1.50 28.40 18.83
C TRP A 205 -3.00 28.34 18.51
N PRO A 206 -3.83 27.97 19.46
CA PRO A 206 -5.28 27.79 19.22
C PRO A 206 -5.96 29.09 18.77
N GLU A 207 -5.47 30.23 19.24
CA GLU A 207 -6.00 31.55 18.89
C GLU A 207 -5.71 31.96 17.44
N ARG A 208 -4.69 31.37 16.82
CA ARG A 208 -4.31 31.66 15.43
C ARG A 208 -5.02 30.78 14.44
N ARG A 209 -6.34 30.65 14.58
CA ARG A 209 -7.21 29.75 13.79
C ARG A 209 -7.00 29.89 12.28
N ASN A 210 -6.76 31.09 11.77
CA ASN A 210 -6.58 31.32 10.35
C ASN A 210 -5.22 30.81 9.85
N ARG A 211 -4.17 30.86 10.64
CA ARG A 211 -2.83 30.40 10.24
C ARG A 211 -2.74 28.91 10.02
N TRP A 212 -3.31 28.09 10.92
CA TRP A 212 -3.30 26.64 10.68
C TRP A 212 -4.27 26.22 9.59
N ARG A 213 -5.37 26.97 9.35
CA ARG A 213 -6.26 26.76 8.19
C ARG A 213 -5.54 27.09 6.88
N LEU A 214 -4.78 28.18 6.82
CA LEU A 214 -3.92 28.50 5.67
C LEU A 214 -2.83 27.45 5.47
N GLY A 215 -2.24 26.93 6.54
CA GLY A 215 -1.30 25.80 6.46
C GLY A 215 -1.95 24.53 5.90
N ALA A 216 -3.17 24.20 6.35
CA ALA A 216 -3.93 23.08 5.84
C ALA A 216 -4.29 23.26 4.35
N LEU A 217 -4.73 24.45 3.96
CA LEU A 217 -4.99 24.82 2.56
C LEU A 217 -3.70 24.70 1.73
N GLY A 218 -2.58 25.20 2.25
CA GLY A 218 -1.26 25.07 1.58
C GLY A 218 -0.88 23.61 1.36
N CYS A 219 -1.03 22.74 2.38
CA CYS A 219 -0.80 21.30 2.23
C CYS A 219 -1.74 20.67 1.19
N PHE A 220 -3.03 21.05 1.21
CA PHE A 220 -4.01 20.56 0.24
C PHE A 220 -3.66 20.99 -1.19
N LEU A 221 -3.27 22.26 -1.38
CA LEU A 221 -2.84 22.78 -2.68
C LEU A 221 -1.55 22.11 -3.17
N LEU A 222 -0.58 21.85 -2.28
CA LEU A 222 0.64 21.13 -2.63
C LEU A 222 0.35 19.68 -3.04
N LEU A 223 -0.51 18.98 -2.31
CA LEU A 223 -0.92 17.62 -2.67
C LEU A 223 -1.71 17.61 -3.98
N GLY A 224 -2.66 18.54 -4.15
CA GLY A 224 -3.44 18.70 -5.39
C GLY A 224 -2.55 19.07 -6.57
N GLY A 225 -1.60 19.99 -6.38
CA GLY A 225 -0.60 20.36 -7.38
C GLY A 225 0.30 19.19 -7.76
N GLY A 226 0.71 18.38 -6.77
CA GLY A 226 1.48 17.15 -7.01
C GLY A 226 0.71 16.13 -7.85
N VAL A 227 -0.57 15.91 -7.54
CA VAL A 227 -1.45 15.04 -8.33
C VAL A 227 -1.65 15.61 -9.73
N GLY A 228 -1.91 16.91 -9.85
CA GLY A 228 -2.04 17.59 -11.15
C GLY A 228 -0.77 17.45 -12.00
N TRP A 229 0.41 17.59 -11.38
CA TRP A 229 1.68 17.37 -12.05
C TRP A 229 1.83 15.93 -12.54
N VAL A 230 1.49 14.92 -11.71
CA VAL A 230 1.50 13.50 -12.10
C VAL A 230 0.60 13.26 -13.31
N ILE A 231 -0.63 13.76 -13.27
CA ILE A 231 -1.59 13.62 -14.38
C ILE A 231 -1.05 14.28 -15.66
N HIS A 232 -0.50 15.50 -15.54
CA HIS A 232 0.08 16.22 -16.67
C HIS A 232 1.27 15.48 -17.27
N ASP A 233 2.18 14.97 -16.44
CA ASP A 233 3.41 14.28 -16.88
C ASP A 233 3.12 12.91 -17.50
N LEU A 234 2.09 12.21 -17.00
CA LEU A 234 1.62 10.94 -17.55
C LEU A 234 0.73 11.10 -18.79
N LYS A 235 0.26 12.32 -19.11
CA LYS A 235 -0.64 12.55 -20.26
C LYS A 235 -0.01 11.95 -21.53
N PRO A 236 -0.72 11.04 -22.22
CA PRO A 236 -0.24 10.50 -23.49
C PRO A 236 -0.13 11.63 -24.53
N ARG A 237 0.96 11.61 -25.27
CA ARG A 237 1.20 12.50 -26.41
C ARG A 237 1.65 11.64 -27.56
N HIS A 238 1.28 12.01 -28.77
CA HIS A 238 1.68 11.35 -29.99
C HIS A 238 2.77 12.15 -30.69
N PRO A 239 3.68 11.50 -31.44
CA PRO A 239 4.64 12.20 -32.27
C PRO A 239 3.93 12.88 -33.44
N GLU A 240 4.42 14.06 -33.85
CA GLU A 240 3.93 14.77 -35.04
C GLU A 240 4.80 14.45 -36.25
N PRO A 241 4.23 14.04 -37.40
CA PRO A 241 5.01 13.62 -38.56
C PRO A 241 5.99 14.67 -39.08
N ALA A 242 5.64 15.95 -38.99
CA ALA A 242 6.48 17.05 -39.45
C ALA A 242 7.84 17.17 -38.73
N ASP A 243 7.96 16.56 -37.53
CA ASP A 243 9.17 16.68 -36.70
C ASP A 243 10.23 15.61 -37.03
N TYR A 244 9.94 14.68 -37.99
CA TYR A 244 10.79 13.51 -38.20
C TYR A 244 11.18 13.32 -39.68
N PRO A 245 12.45 12.91 -39.95
CA PRO A 245 12.90 12.58 -41.29
C PRO A 245 12.21 11.31 -41.81
N THR A 246 12.05 11.21 -43.10
CA THR A 246 11.41 10.05 -43.78
C THR A 246 12.39 8.92 -44.10
N GLN A 247 13.69 9.24 -44.22
CA GLN A 247 14.75 8.28 -44.59
C GLN A 247 15.97 8.46 -43.68
N SER A 248 16.73 7.38 -43.51
CA SER A 248 18.03 7.39 -42.83
C SER A 248 19.11 8.04 -43.72
N ARG A 249 20.30 8.25 -43.13
CA ARG A 249 21.47 8.71 -43.90
C ARG A 249 21.85 7.74 -45.07
N ASP A 250 21.67 6.44 -44.81
CA ASP A 250 22.06 5.41 -45.79
C ASP A 250 20.91 5.02 -46.76
N GLY A 251 19.74 5.67 -46.63
CA GLY A 251 18.63 5.62 -47.57
C GLY A 251 17.49 4.68 -47.22
N GLU A 252 17.53 3.96 -46.09
CA GLU A 252 16.39 3.14 -45.66
C GLU A 252 15.24 4.02 -45.23
N VAL A 253 14.03 3.74 -45.66
CA VAL A 253 12.81 4.45 -45.24
C VAL A 253 12.50 4.12 -43.82
N TYR A 254 12.39 5.15 -42.98
CA TYR A 254 12.04 4.95 -41.60
C TYR A 254 10.61 4.47 -41.36
N VAL A 255 10.47 3.49 -40.52
CA VAL A 255 9.17 3.09 -39.97
C VAL A 255 8.84 3.93 -38.78
N HIS A 256 7.73 4.69 -38.85
CA HIS A 256 7.19 5.49 -37.79
C HIS A 256 5.84 4.92 -37.33
N ARG A 257 5.61 4.80 -36.03
CA ARG A 257 4.31 4.39 -35.46
C ARG A 257 3.68 5.58 -34.74
N TRP A 258 3.00 6.43 -35.51
CA TRP A 258 2.40 7.69 -35.04
C TRP A 258 1.32 7.51 -33.97
N ASN A 259 0.69 6.34 -33.89
CA ASN A 259 -0.33 5.98 -32.92
C ASN A 259 0.24 5.47 -31.59
N ARG A 260 1.57 5.49 -31.40
CA ARG A 260 2.23 5.04 -30.16
C ARG A 260 2.67 6.21 -29.31
N THR A 261 2.51 6.04 -28.00
CA THR A 261 2.80 7.09 -26.99
C THR A 261 4.08 6.82 -26.20
N LEU A 262 4.67 5.62 -26.36
CA LEU A 262 5.83 5.17 -25.60
C LEU A 262 7.05 6.05 -25.84
N ARG A 263 7.60 6.57 -24.72
CA ARG A 263 8.78 7.44 -24.71
C ARG A 263 9.85 6.96 -23.74
N GLU A 264 11.10 7.20 -24.08
CA GLU A 264 12.27 7.07 -23.21
C GLU A 264 13.00 8.40 -23.15
N ASN A 265 13.24 8.91 -21.97
CA ASN A 265 13.96 10.17 -21.73
C ASN A 265 13.46 11.37 -22.59
N GLY A 266 12.14 11.41 -22.90
CA GLY A 266 11.51 12.46 -23.71
C GLY A 266 11.36 12.13 -25.18
N HIS A 267 12.09 11.17 -25.73
CA HIS A 267 12.06 10.76 -27.15
C HIS A 267 11.10 9.58 -27.37
N TYR A 268 10.44 9.55 -28.55
CA TYR A 268 9.52 8.47 -28.89
C TYR A 268 10.26 7.21 -29.33
N VAL A 269 9.85 6.06 -28.78
CA VAL A 269 10.51 4.77 -29.04
C VAL A 269 10.29 4.31 -30.48
N TRP A 270 9.08 4.55 -31.01
CA TRP A 270 8.64 4.01 -32.28
C TRP A 270 8.70 5.02 -33.45
N THR A 271 9.70 5.93 -33.42
CA THR A 271 9.99 6.85 -34.51
C THR A 271 11.42 6.63 -35.01
N CYS A 272 11.70 6.92 -36.28
CA CYS A 272 13.00 6.76 -36.92
C CYS A 272 13.60 5.36 -36.75
N VAL A 273 12.86 4.29 -37.15
CA VAL A 273 13.33 2.91 -37.06
C VAL A 273 13.62 2.40 -38.48
N ALA A 274 14.88 2.18 -38.80
CA ALA A 274 15.38 1.53 -39.99
C ALA A 274 15.87 0.11 -39.62
N GLU A 275 15.00 -0.88 -39.76
CA GLU A 275 15.20 -2.22 -39.18
C GLU A 275 16.42 -2.96 -39.78
N ASN A 276 16.63 -2.85 -41.07
CA ASN A 276 17.71 -3.57 -41.77
C ASN A 276 19.07 -2.95 -41.42
N GLU A 277 19.17 -1.62 -41.51
CA GLU A 277 20.39 -0.88 -41.14
C GLU A 277 20.74 -1.13 -39.68
N LEU A 278 19.75 -1.02 -38.78
CA LEU A 278 19.92 -1.27 -37.34
C LEU A 278 20.49 -2.66 -37.06
N ALA A 279 19.93 -3.69 -37.72
CA ALA A 279 20.35 -5.08 -37.53
C ALA A 279 21.76 -5.32 -38.05
N GLN A 280 22.07 -4.80 -39.26
CA GLN A 280 23.38 -4.94 -39.88
C GLN A 280 24.47 -4.21 -39.11
N ALA A 281 24.24 -2.95 -38.75
CA ALA A 281 25.19 -2.15 -37.99
C ALA A 281 25.49 -2.76 -36.60
N TRP A 282 24.47 -3.27 -35.90
CA TRP A 282 24.65 -3.96 -34.62
C TRP A 282 25.50 -5.23 -34.80
N GLN A 283 25.21 -6.04 -35.81
CA GLN A 283 25.95 -7.28 -36.07
C GLN A 283 27.41 -7.01 -36.49
N LEU A 284 27.64 -5.99 -37.29
CA LEU A 284 29.00 -5.58 -37.68
C LEU A 284 29.81 -5.12 -36.46
N ARG A 285 29.17 -4.39 -35.55
CA ARG A 285 29.85 -3.82 -34.36
C ARG A 285 30.12 -4.83 -33.26
N THR A 286 29.21 -5.80 -33.07
CA THR A 286 29.26 -6.71 -31.90
C THR A 286 29.48 -8.17 -32.26
N GLY A 287 29.37 -8.54 -33.55
CA GLY A 287 29.36 -9.93 -33.99
C GLY A 287 28.11 -10.73 -33.64
N ARG A 288 27.10 -10.11 -33.00
CA ARG A 288 25.91 -10.77 -32.46
C ARG A 288 24.65 -10.39 -33.25
N PRO A 289 23.78 -11.34 -33.60
CA PRO A 289 22.53 -11.04 -34.29
C PRO A 289 21.56 -10.29 -33.36
N LEU A 290 20.87 -9.28 -33.87
CA LEU A 290 19.90 -8.47 -33.14
C LEU A 290 18.65 -9.27 -32.72
N SER A 291 18.36 -10.40 -33.36
CA SER A 291 17.28 -11.32 -32.98
C SER A 291 17.54 -12.11 -31.69
N GLY A 292 18.72 -11.98 -31.08
CA GLY A 292 19.14 -12.67 -29.88
C GLY A 292 18.53 -12.11 -28.59
N LYS A 293 19.03 -12.63 -27.48
CA LYS A 293 18.70 -12.14 -26.12
C LYS A 293 19.87 -11.38 -25.53
N ASP A 294 19.58 -10.39 -24.70
CA ASP A 294 20.56 -9.68 -23.91
C ASP A 294 20.98 -10.47 -22.65
N GLY A 295 21.90 -9.91 -21.86
CA GLY A 295 22.42 -10.52 -20.63
C GLY A 295 21.38 -10.77 -19.52
N ARG A 296 20.18 -10.16 -19.61
CA ARG A 296 19.04 -10.41 -18.73
C ARG A 296 18.01 -11.36 -19.33
N GLY A 297 18.28 -11.91 -20.52
CA GLY A 297 17.36 -12.81 -21.26
C GLY A 297 16.19 -12.10 -21.92
N GLN A 298 16.24 -10.77 -22.08
CA GLN A 298 15.23 -9.96 -22.77
C GLN A 298 15.54 -9.94 -24.27
N ASN A 299 14.57 -9.47 -25.09
CA ASN A 299 14.77 -9.29 -26.51
C ASN A 299 15.80 -8.18 -26.78
N LEU A 300 16.97 -8.52 -27.32
CA LEU A 300 18.09 -7.60 -27.54
C LEU A 300 17.71 -6.42 -28.46
N ARG A 301 16.90 -6.66 -29.50
CA ARG A 301 16.39 -5.61 -30.38
C ARG A 301 15.61 -4.56 -29.61
N MET A 302 14.74 -4.96 -28.69
CA MET A 302 13.98 -4.03 -27.85
C MET A 302 14.87 -3.26 -26.88
N THR A 303 15.87 -3.91 -26.31
CA THR A 303 16.85 -3.27 -25.44
C THR A 303 17.63 -2.20 -26.20
N LEU A 304 18.10 -2.50 -27.41
CA LEU A 304 18.83 -1.53 -28.26
C LEU A 304 17.95 -0.35 -28.68
N ILE A 305 16.75 -0.60 -29.22
CA ILE A 305 15.81 0.46 -29.65
C ILE A 305 15.51 1.42 -28.49
N ARG A 306 15.23 0.88 -27.30
CA ARG A 306 14.97 1.70 -26.12
C ARG A 306 16.21 2.48 -25.67
N TYR A 307 17.38 1.83 -25.70
CA TYR A 307 18.63 2.50 -25.32
C TYR A 307 18.94 3.66 -26.24
N LEU A 308 18.95 3.45 -27.56
CA LEU A 308 19.13 4.49 -28.58
C LEU A 308 18.14 5.64 -28.36
N THR A 309 16.86 5.32 -28.14
CA THR A 309 15.87 6.34 -27.82
C THR A 309 16.24 7.13 -26.55
N SER A 310 16.71 6.46 -25.49
CA SER A 310 17.01 7.10 -24.23
C SER A 310 18.19 8.08 -24.29
N VAL A 311 19.09 7.87 -25.26
CA VAL A 311 20.22 8.77 -25.53
C VAL A 311 19.96 9.72 -26.71
N GLY A 312 18.71 9.75 -27.23
CA GLY A 312 18.28 10.68 -28.27
C GLY A 312 18.81 10.36 -29.68
N ARG A 313 19.15 9.08 -29.95
CA ARG A 313 19.65 8.62 -31.24
C ARG A 313 18.54 8.00 -32.11
N THR A 314 18.74 8.04 -33.43
CA THR A 314 17.93 7.32 -34.41
C THR A 314 18.16 5.81 -34.30
N LYS A 315 17.25 5.01 -34.81
CA LYS A 315 17.32 3.54 -34.73
C LYS A 315 17.70 3.00 -36.10
N ASP A 316 18.94 3.29 -36.50
CA ASP A 316 19.57 3.03 -37.80
C ASP A 316 21.07 2.75 -37.63
N ALA A 317 21.82 2.69 -38.72
CA ALA A 317 23.25 2.50 -38.69
C ALA A 317 23.98 3.64 -37.99
N GLN A 318 23.60 4.89 -38.25
CA GLN A 318 24.20 6.06 -37.62
C GLN A 318 24.03 6.03 -36.11
N GLY A 319 22.82 5.72 -35.62
CA GLY A 319 22.55 5.64 -34.20
C GLY A 319 23.42 4.58 -33.48
N VAL A 320 23.69 3.44 -34.14
CA VAL A 320 24.60 2.41 -33.61
C VAL A 320 26.07 2.86 -33.65
N GLU A 321 26.50 3.51 -34.72
CA GLU A 321 27.87 4.01 -34.86
C GLU A 321 28.20 5.04 -33.76
N GLU A 322 27.26 5.88 -33.40
CA GLU A 322 27.43 6.92 -32.38
C GLU A 322 27.39 6.42 -30.93
N LEU A 323 27.10 5.14 -30.68
CA LEU A 323 27.21 4.54 -29.34
C LEU A 323 28.67 4.38 -28.93
N THR A 324 28.99 4.68 -27.70
CA THR A 324 30.28 4.33 -27.10
C THR A 324 30.38 2.82 -26.82
N ASP A 325 31.60 2.30 -26.63
CA ASP A 325 31.78 0.88 -26.28
C ASP A 325 31.12 0.56 -24.92
N GLU A 326 31.08 1.54 -24.00
CA GLU A 326 30.37 1.41 -22.74
C GLU A 326 28.84 1.29 -22.96
N ASP A 327 28.27 2.03 -23.90
CA ASP A 327 26.84 1.93 -24.26
C ASP A 327 26.51 0.58 -24.86
N VAL A 328 27.38 0.08 -25.77
CA VAL A 328 27.23 -1.28 -26.32
C VAL A 328 27.24 -2.32 -25.23
N ALA A 329 28.23 -2.26 -24.30
CA ALA A 329 28.29 -3.17 -23.16
C ALA A 329 27.04 -3.11 -22.25
N ARG A 330 26.47 -1.90 -22.04
CA ARG A 330 25.21 -1.71 -21.32
C ARG A 330 24.04 -2.41 -22.01
N VAL A 331 23.89 -2.22 -23.33
CA VAL A 331 22.84 -2.87 -24.11
C VAL A 331 22.99 -4.39 -24.05
N GLU A 332 24.20 -4.92 -24.25
CA GLU A 332 24.47 -6.36 -24.17
C GLU A 332 24.18 -6.94 -22.78
N SER A 333 24.46 -6.19 -21.72
CA SER A 333 24.12 -6.57 -20.35
C SER A 333 22.64 -6.48 -20.02
N GLY A 334 21.80 -5.95 -20.94
CA GLY A 334 20.35 -5.82 -20.79
C GLY A 334 19.89 -4.55 -20.08
N ILE A 335 20.66 -3.46 -20.16
CA ILE A 335 20.25 -2.13 -19.69
C ILE A 335 19.54 -1.39 -20.83
N PRO A 336 18.22 -1.19 -20.76
CA PRO A 336 17.43 -0.66 -21.88
C PRO A 336 17.38 0.87 -21.93
N THR A 337 17.92 1.58 -20.94
CA THR A 337 17.81 3.04 -20.85
C THR A 337 18.96 3.64 -20.04
N ILE A 338 19.49 4.75 -20.48
CA ILE A 338 20.51 5.53 -19.77
C ILE A 338 20.01 6.00 -18.39
N ASN A 339 18.71 6.22 -18.25
CA ASN A 339 18.09 6.58 -16.97
C ASN A 339 18.30 5.52 -15.86
N GLU A 340 18.55 4.26 -16.24
CA GLU A 340 18.84 3.21 -15.26
C GLU A 340 20.21 3.39 -14.61
N VAL A 341 21.13 4.02 -15.32
CA VAL A 341 22.51 4.30 -14.89
C VAL A 341 22.61 5.65 -14.18
N GLU A 342 22.08 6.69 -14.80
CA GLU A 342 22.23 8.07 -14.34
C GLU A 342 21.31 8.43 -13.18
N LYS A 343 20.09 7.91 -13.17
CA LYS A 343 19.08 8.27 -12.17
C LYS A 343 19.04 7.26 -11.02
N ARG A 344 18.85 7.78 -9.80
CA ARG A 344 18.79 6.97 -8.58
C ARG A 344 17.49 7.24 -7.80
N GLY A 345 17.13 6.33 -6.90
CA GLY A 345 16.02 6.49 -5.97
C GLY A 345 14.67 6.75 -6.65
N LEU A 346 13.94 7.76 -6.18
CA LEU A 346 12.60 8.09 -6.66
C LEU A 346 12.56 8.55 -8.12
N ALA A 347 13.58 9.26 -8.59
CA ALA A 347 13.64 9.72 -9.98
C ALA A 347 13.73 8.54 -10.97
N ARG A 348 14.57 7.54 -10.66
CA ARG A 348 14.63 6.30 -11.43
C ARG A 348 13.28 5.58 -11.40
N ARG A 349 12.67 5.45 -10.22
CA ARG A 349 11.37 4.77 -10.08
C ARG A 349 10.27 5.48 -10.86
N TRP A 350 10.26 6.81 -10.86
CA TRP A 350 9.29 7.59 -11.64
C TRP A 350 9.40 7.34 -13.13
N ASN A 351 10.63 7.34 -13.70
CA ASN A 351 10.84 7.03 -15.12
C ASN A 351 10.35 5.61 -15.47
N VAL A 352 10.58 4.63 -14.61
CA VAL A 352 10.07 3.27 -14.80
C VAL A 352 8.53 3.27 -14.84
N ILE A 353 7.86 3.97 -13.91
CA ILE A 353 6.40 4.06 -13.88
C ILE A 353 5.85 4.72 -15.15
N ARG A 354 6.48 5.81 -15.62
CA ARG A 354 6.09 6.50 -16.86
C ARG A 354 6.18 5.55 -18.07
N PHE A 355 7.31 4.87 -18.21
CA PHE A 355 7.52 3.90 -19.28
C PHE A 355 6.48 2.77 -19.22
N GLU A 356 6.28 2.16 -18.06
CA GLU A 356 5.31 1.10 -17.83
C GLU A 356 3.89 1.54 -18.21
N TYR A 357 3.50 2.78 -17.85
CA TYR A 357 2.18 3.34 -18.14
C TYR A 357 1.95 3.55 -19.64
N TRP A 358 2.90 4.21 -20.34
CA TRP A 358 2.77 4.43 -21.78
C TRP A 358 2.86 3.12 -22.56
N ASN A 359 3.70 2.18 -22.15
CA ASN A 359 3.74 0.85 -22.73
C ASN A 359 2.39 0.12 -22.60
N TYR A 360 1.74 0.25 -21.45
CA TYR A 360 0.40 -0.31 -21.23
C TYR A 360 -0.64 0.32 -22.15
N LEU A 361 -0.65 1.63 -22.30
CA LEU A 361 -1.54 2.35 -23.21
C LEU A 361 -1.30 1.89 -24.67
N ASP A 362 -0.06 1.68 -25.06
CA ASP A 362 0.34 1.20 -26.37
C ASP A 362 0.07 -0.31 -26.60
N GLY A 363 -0.59 -0.96 -25.66
CA GLY A 363 -0.95 -2.37 -25.80
C GLY A 363 0.09 -3.35 -25.23
N GLY A 364 1.08 -2.88 -24.49
CA GLY A 364 2.10 -3.73 -23.86
C GLY A 364 1.55 -4.56 -22.68
N ASN A 365 2.31 -5.60 -22.32
CA ASN A 365 1.97 -6.48 -21.21
C ASN A 365 2.27 -5.82 -19.86
N PRO A 366 1.29 -5.67 -18.92
CA PRO A 366 1.48 -5.08 -17.61
C PRO A 366 2.13 -6.01 -16.58
N SER A 367 2.42 -7.27 -16.92
CA SER A 367 2.95 -8.28 -16.00
C SER A 367 4.31 -7.88 -15.43
N GLY A 368 4.46 -7.98 -14.10
CA GLY A 368 5.69 -7.58 -13.40
C GLY A 368 5.76 -6.08 -13.02
N HIS A 369 4.87 -5.26 -13.55
CA HIS A 369 4.83 -3.80 -13.35
C HIS A 369 3.86 -3.42 -12.24
N SER A 370 4.32 -3.38 -11.00
CA SER A 370 3.48 -3.34 -9.79
C SER A 370 2.47 -2.19 -9.71
N VAL A 371 2.72 -1.05 -10.36
CA VAL A 371 1.78 0.08 -10.40
C VAL A 371 0.74 -0.16 -11.49
N ILE A 372 1.19 -0.54 -12.69
CA ILE A 372 0.33 -0.69 -13.86
C ILE A 372 -0.56 -1.93 -13.76
N GLN A 373 -0.07 -3.01 -13.15
CA GLN A 373 -0.91 -4.16 -12.84
C GLN A 373 -2.18 -3.79 -12.08
N ARG A 374 -2.11 -2.77 -11.20
CA ARG A 374 -3.29 -2.32 -10.44
C ARG A 374 -4.39 -1.74 -11.34
N LEU A 375 -4.04 -1.13 -12.48
CA LEU A 375 -5.04 -0.70 -13.46
C LEU A 375 -5.79 -1.90 -14.04
N ALA A 376 -5.06 -2.95 -14.44
CA ALA A 376 -5.68 -4.18 -14.93
C ALA A 376 -6.51 -4.90 -13.84
N PHE A 377 -6.11 -4.81 -12.56
CA PHE A 377 -6.90 -5.34 -11.45
C PHE A 377 -8.21 -4.55 -11.26
N LEU A 378 -8.15 -3.22 -11.41
CA LEU A 378 -9.33 -2.36 -11.33
C LEU A 378 -10.29 -2.60 -12.49
N GLU A 379 -9.78 -2.80 -13.73
CA GLU A 379 -10.59 -3.15 -14.90
C GLU A 379 -11.35 -4.48 -14.68
N ALA A 380 -10.66 -5.51 -14.17
CA ALA A 380 -11.31 -6.78 -13.83
C ALA A 380 -12.32 -6.61 -12.69
N GLY A 381 -11.98 -5.82 -11.67
CA GLY A 381 -12.89 -5.50 -10.56
C GLY A 381 -14.13 -4.75 -11.02
N GLU A 382 -14.00 -3.79 -11.93
CA GLU A 382 -15.12 -3.08 -12.54
C GLU A 382 -16.04 -4.03 -13.34
N HIS A 383 -15.45 -4.94 -14.11
CA HIS A 383 -16.22 -5.96 -14.83
C HIS A 383 -17.07 -6.81 -13.89
N ILE A 384 -16.49 -7.29 -12.77
CA ILE A 384 -17.22 -8.04 -11.75
C ILE A 384 -18.33 -7.18 -11.14
N LEU A 385 -18.01 -5.91 -10.81
CA LEU A 385 -18.93 -5.00 -10.14
C LEU A 385 -20.21 -4.75 -10.97
N ARG A 386 -20.09 -4.65 -12.29
CA ARG A 386 -21.24 -4.43 -13.20
C ARG A 386 -22.28 -5.55 -13.10
N GLY A 387 -21.86 -6.80 -12.84
CA GLY A 387 -22.75 -7.94 -12.66
C GLY A 387 -23.25 -8.17 -11.24
N HIS A 388 -22.55 -7.62 -10.21
CA HIS A 388 -22.75 -7.96 -8.80
C HIS A 388 -22.82 -6.74 -7.87
N LEU A 389 -23.53 -5.68 -8.27
CA LEU A 389 -23.56 -4.37 -7.60
C LEU A 389 -24.06 -4.42 -6.15
N LEU A 390 -25.10 -5.19 -5.85
CA LEU A 390 -25.83 -5.14 -4.56
C LEU A 390 -25.33 -6.19 -3.56
N TRP A 391 -25.13 -7.42 -4.00
CA TRP A 391 -24.82 -8.55 -3.11
C TRP A 391 -23.36 -8.99 -3.16
N GLY A 392 -22.62 -8.54 -4.17
CA GLY A 392 -21.30 -9.07 -4.45
C GLY A 392 -21.35 -10.51 -4.97
N VAL A 393 -20.18 -11.13 -5.07
CA VAL A 393 -20.05 -12.52 -5.60
C VAL A 393 -20.14 -13.58 -4.52
N GLY A 394 -20.08 -13.21 -3.24
CA GLY A 394 -19.96 -14.13 -2.10
C GLY A 394 -18.60 -14.02 -1.41
N THR A 395 -18.54 -14.35 -0.13
CA THR A 395 -17.35 -14.19 0.71
C THR A 395 -16.16 -15.03 0.22
N GLY A 396 -16.42 -16.20 -0.41
CA GLY A 396 -15.39 -17.13 -0.87
C GLY A 396 -15.05 -17.01 -2.36
N ASP A 397 -15.90 -16.39 -3.17
CA ASP A 397 -15.82 -16.52 -4.63
C ASP A 397 -14.97 -15.49 -5.34
N LEU A 398 -14.41 -14.49 -4.63
CA LEU A 398 -13.57 -13.46 -5.22
C LEU A 398 -12.43 -13.98 -6.10
N PRO A 399 -11.64 -15.00 -5.69
CA PRO A 399 -10.54 -15.50 -6.54
C PRO A 399 -11.04 -16.05 -7.87
N ARG A 400 -12.18 -16.80 -7.85
CA ARG A 400 -12.82 -17.34 -9.05
C ARG A 400 -13.38 -16.24 -9.93
N ALA A 401 -14.09 -15.27 -9.34
CA ALA A 401 -14.66 -14.14 -10.07
C ALA A 401 -13.59 -13.30 -10.79
N PHE A 402 -12.45 -13.04 -10.12
CA PHE A 402 -11.32 -12.35 -10.78
C PHE A 402 -10.72 -13.18 -11.91
N SER A 403 -10.56 -14.50 -11.75
CA SER A 403 -10.05 -15.35 -12.83
C SER A 403 -10.95 -15.27 -14.07
N GLN A 404 -12.27 -15.42 -13.87
CA GLN A 404 -13.26 -15.33 -14.95
C GLN A 404 -13.29 -13.93 -15.59
N ALA A 405 -13.20 -12.87 -14.78
CA ALA A 405 -13.18 -11.50 -15.29
C ALA A 405 -11.97 -11.22 -16.17
N TYR A 406 -10.76 -11.68 -15.77
CA TYR A 406 -9.57 -11.55 -16.59
C TYR A 406 -9.67 -12.24 -17.96
N GLU A 407 -10.35 -13.38 -18.01
CA GLU A 407 -10.63 -14.09 -19.26
C GLU A 407 -11.65 -13.32 -20.09
N ALA A 408 -12.75 -12.90 -19.50
CA ALA A 408 -13.84 -12.19 -20.16
C ALA A 408 -13.40 -10.85 -20.80
N ILE A 409 -12.53 -10.09 -20.11
CA ILE A 409 -12.00 -8.83 -20.64
C ILE A 409 -10.79 -9.01 -21.57
N GLY A 410 -10.35 -10.25 -21.85
CA GLY A 410 -9.14 -10.52 -22.63
C GLY A 410 -7.88 -9.88 -22.03
N SER A 411 -7.71 -9.97 -20.71
CA SER A 411 -6.62 -9.31 -19.99
C SER A 411 -5.24 -9.75 -20.48
N ARG A 412 -4.37 -8.80 -20.74
CA ARG A 412 -2.96 -9.01 -21.13
C ARG A 412 -2.05 -9.48 -19.98
N LEU A 413 -2.57 -9.54 -18.74
CA LEU A 413 -1.82 -10.09 -17.62
C LEU A 413 -1.57 -11.58 -17.79
N SER A 414 -0.30 -11.98 -17.64
CA SER A 414 0.06 -13.39 -17.53
C SER A 414 -0.63 -14.02 -16.30
N PRO A 415 -1.05 -15.29 -16.34
CA PRO A 415 -1.85 -15.92 -15.29
C PRO A 415 -1.27 -15.78 -13.86
N VAL A 416 0.06 -15.88 -13.74
CA VAL A 416 0.77 -15.74 -12.43
C VAL A 416 0.59 -14.34 -11.80
N PHE A 417 0.30 -13.32 -12.61
CA PHE A 417 0.11 -11.93 -12.18
C PHE A 417 -1.36 -11.52 -12.06
N ARG A 418 -2.31 -12.43 -12.31
CA ARG A 418 -3.75 -12.20 -12.16
C ARG A 418 -4.11 -12.26 -10.68
N LEU A 419 -4.08 -11.12 -10.00
CA LEU A 419 -4.35 -10.99 -8.57
C LEU A 419 -5.69 -10.28 -8.34
N ARG A 420 -6.10 -10.14 -7.07
CA ARG A 420 -7.28 -9.38 -6.65
C ARG A 420 -7.05 -7.88 -6.76
N ALA A 421 -8.06 -7.07 -6.43
CA ALA A 421 -8.10 -5.61 -6.65
C ALA A 421 -6.92 -4.82 -6.06
N HIS A 422 -6.23 -5.34 -5.03
CA HIS A 422 -5.28 -4.57 -4.22
C HIS A 422 -5.87 -3.22 -3.75
N ASN A 423 -7.16 -3.23 -3.48
CA ASN A 423 -7.93 -2.12 -2.92
C ASN A 423 -9.00 -2.71 -2.01
N GLN A 424 -8.83 -2.58 -0.70
CA GLN A 424 -9.71 -3.22 0.29
C GLN A 424 -11.16 -2.73 0.18
N PHE A 425 -11.39 -1.47 -0.18
CA PHE A 425 -12.76 -0.95 -0.30
C PHE A 425 -13.49 -1.62 -1.46
N LEU A 426 -12.81 -1.76 -2.61
CA LEU A 426 -13.35 -2.49 -3.75
C LEU A 426 -13.53 -3.97 -3.44
N THR A 427 -12.54 -4.61 -2.79
CA THR A 427 -12.59 -6.01 -2.36
C THR A 427 -13.81 -6.30 -1.48
N LEU A 428 -14.13 -5.42 -0.50
CA LEU A 428 -15.31 -5.57 0.34
C LEU A 428 -16.61 -5.44 -0.46
N TRP A 429 -16.68 -4.48 -1.37
CA TRP A 429 -17.85 -4.30 -2.24
C TRP A 429 -18.06 -5.51 -3.15
N LEU A 430 -17.01 -5.96 -3.81
CA LEU A 430 -17.08 -7.12 -4.71
C LEU A 430 -17.44 -8.42 -3.97
N ALA A 431 -16.98 -8.60 -2.72
CA ALA A 431 -17.26 -9.80 -1.95
C ALA A 431 -18.72 -9.89 -1.53
N THR A 432 -19.22 -8.89 -0.80
CA THR A 432 -20.53 -8.95 -0.14
C THR A 432 -21.36 -7.67 -0.28
N GLY A 433 -21.08 -6.91 -1.34
CA GLY A 433 -21.86 -5.72 -1.70
C GLY A 433 -21.53 -4.46 -0.89
N PRO A 434 -22.24 -3.34 -1.19
CA PRO A 434 -21.95 -2.03 -0.60
C PRO A 434 -22.17 -1.98 0.92
N LEU A 435 -22.99 -2.87 1.49
CA LEU A 435 -23.24 -2.89 2.94
C LEU A 435 -21.98 -3.24 3.73
N ALA A 436 -21.16 -4.18 3.25
CA ALA A 436 -19.87 -4.48 3.87
C ALA A 436 -18.95 -3.25 3.92
N LEU A 437 -18.87 -2.53 2.80
CA LEU A 437 -18.10 -1.28 2.70
C LEU A 437 -18.65 -0.21 3.65
N LEU A 438 -19.97 -0.02 3.70
CA LEU A 438 -20.62 0.96 4.58
C LEU A 438 -20.40 0.63 6.06
N LEU A 439 -20.49 -0.63 6.46
CA LEU A 439 -20.22 -1.08 7.83
C LEU A 439 -18.76 -0.83 8.20
N TRP A 440 -17.83 -1.14 7.31
CA TRP A 440 -16.41 -0.87 7.51
C TRP A 440 -16.12 0.63 7.67
N LEU A 441 -16.60 1.47 6.75
CA LEU A 441 -16.44 2.93 6.80
C LEU A 441 -17.09 3.51 8.05
N SER A 442 -18.27 3.04 8.43
CA SER A 442 -18.96 3.47 9.64
C SER A 442 -18.14 3.15 10.90
N TRP A 443 -17.47 2.00 10.93
CA TRP A 443 -16.58 1.64 12.03
C TRP A 443 -15.34 2.56 12.09
N LEU A 444 -14.69 2.85 10.97
CA LEU A 444 -13.58 3.80 10.91
C LEU A 444 -13.99 5.20 11.38
N ILE A 445 -15.14 5.70 10.95
CA ILE A 445 -15.69 6.99 11.38
C ILE A 445 -16.02 6.97 12.87
N ALA A 446 -16.67 5.94 13.36
CA ALA A 446 -16.99 5.79 14.78
C ALA A 446 -15.74 5.71 15.67
N ALA A 447 -14.65 5.14 15.16
CA ALA A 447 -13.37 5.08 15.83
C ALA A 447 -12.76 6.47 16.08
N VAL A 448 -13.07 7.49 15.29
CA VAL A 448 -12.57 8.88 15.43
C VAL A 448 -13.62 9.82 16.06
N GLY A 449 -14.89 9.51 15.97
CA GLY A 449 -16.05 10.41 16.00
C GLY A 449 -16.46 11.07 17.31
N LYS A 450 -15.84 10.87 18.49
CA LYS A 450 -16.22 11.59 19.72
C LYS A 450 -14.99 12.09 20.48
N PRO A 451 -15.10 13.19 21.29
CA PRO A 451 -13.98 13.74 22.04
C PRO A 451 -13.38 12.70 23.01
N ARG A 452 -12.09 12.44 22.88
CA ARG A 452 -11.33 11.43 23.64
C ARG A 452 -9.94 11.96 23.94
N THR A 453 -9.34 11.50 25.00
CA THR A 453 -7.96 11.81 25.38
C THR A 453 -6.97 11.46 24.24
N ASN A 454 -7.27 10.46 23.43
CA ASN A 454 -6.42 9.96 22.36
C ASN A 454 -7.02 10.17 20.95
N ARG A 455 -7.88 11.18 20.76
CA ARG A 455 -8.55 11.42 19.45
C ARG A 455 -7.57 11.55 18.29
N MET A 456 -6.45 12.23 18.52
CA MET A 456 -5.44 12.41 17.47
C MET A 456 -4.79 11.08 17.07
N HIS A 457 -4.46 10.22 18.02
CA HIS A 457 -3.93 8.90 17.71
C HIS A 457 -4.94 8.04 16.96
N ALA A 458 -6.22 8.07 17.36
CA ALA A 458 -7.28 7.36 16.63
C ALA A 458 -7.43 7.87 15.20
N PHE A 459 -7.40 9.19 15.00
CA PHE A 459 -7.44 9.80 13.68
C PHE A 459 -6.23 9.40 12.82
N LEU A 460 -5.02 9.49 13.37
CA LEU A 460 -3.78 9.12 12.66
C LEU A 460 -3.77 7.63 12.28
N PHE A 461 -4.24 6.76 13.18
CA PHE A 461 -4.34 5.33 12.91
C PHE A 461 -5.35 5.03 11.79
N VAL A 462 -6.55 5.61 11.87
CA VAL A 462 -7.59 5.45 10.83
C VAL A 462 -7.10 6.00 9.50
N LEU A 463 -6.39 7.12 9.49
CA LEU A 463 -5.79 7.66 8.27
C LEU A 463 -4.77 6.69 7.64
N ILE A 464 -3.84 6.14 8.45
CA ILE A 464 -2.86 5.15 7.99
C ILE A 464 -3.56 3.93 7.41
N LEU A 465 -4.56 3.40 8.13
CA LEU A 465 -5.31 2.22 7.72
C LEU A 465 -6.09 2.46 6.43
N SER A 466 -6.78 3.61 6.33
CA SER A 466 -7.55 3.98 5.13
C SER A 466 -6.66 4.14 3.90
N LEU A 467 -5.53 4.83 4.03
CA LEU A 467 -4.56 4.97 2.94
C LEU A 467 -3.94 3.63 2.52
N SER A 468 -3.69 2.73 3.49
CA SER A 468 -3.29 1.35 3.18
C SER A 468 -4.38 0.60 2.42
N CYS A 469 -5.64 0.72 2.83
CA CYS A 469 -6.78 0.06 2.18
C CYS A 469 -7.04 0.56 0.74
N LEU A 470 -6.59 1.75 0.38
CA LEU A 470 -6.67 2.25 -1.00
C LEU A 470 -5.71 1.53 -1.97
N THR A 471 -4.59 1.05 -1.47
CA THR A 471 -3.51 0.50 -2.30
C THR A 471 -3.25 -0.98 -2.08
N GLU A 472 -3.88 -1.59 -1.08
CA GLU A 472 -3.64 -2.97 -0.65
C GLU A 472 -4.89 -3.60 -0.04
N ASP A 473 -5.02 -4.91 -0.19
CA ASP A 473 -6.03 -5.73 0.50
C ASP A 473 -5.56 -5.99 1.94
N THR A 474 -5.64 -4.96 2.79
CA THR A 474 -5.06 -4.97 4.14
C THR A 474 -5.75 -5.99 5.05
N LEU A 475 -7.06 -6.16 4.92
CA LEU A 475 -7.86 -7.11 5.71
C LEU A 475 -7.86 -8.55 5.16
N GLU A 476 -7.14 -8.80 4.07
CA GLU A 476 -6.99 -10.12 3.46
C GLU A 476 -5.67 -10.81 3.87
N THR A 477 -5.05 -10.35 4.95
CA THR A 477 -3.84 -10.95 5.52
C THR A 477 -3.94 -10.99 7.04
N GLN A 478 -3.42 -12.07 7.67
CA GLN A 478 -3.43 -12.21 9.13
C GLN A 478 -2.77 -11.01 9.84
N ALA A 479 -1.64 -10.53 9.32
CA ALA A 479 -0.95 -9.37 9.88
C ALA A 479 -1.80 -8.10 9.81
N GLY A 480 -2.44 -7.84 8.67
CA GLY A 480 -3.27 -6.66 8.47
C GLY A 480 -4.54 -6.66 9.32
N VAL A 481 -5.24 -7.79 9.36
CA VAL A 481 -6.47 -7.95 10.18
C VAL A 481 -6.16 -7.82 11.65
N THR A 482 -5.09 -8.47 12.14
CA THR A 482 -4.69 -8.39 13.55
C THR A 482 -4.27 -6.97 13.92
N PHE A 483 -3.51 -6.29 13.06
CA PHE A 483 -3.11 -4.91 13.24
C PHE A 483 -4.32 -3.97 13.29
N ALA A 484 -5.24 -4.07 12.34
CA ALA A 484 -6.46 -3.27 12.29
C ALA A 484 -7.36 -3.53 13.52
N GLY A 485 -7.70 -4.80 13.80
CA GLY A 485 -8.58 -5.18 14.90
C GLY A 485 -8.05 -4.75 16.26
N PHE A 486 -6.76 -5.00 16.53
CA PHE A 486 -6.14 -4.63 17.79
C PHE A 486 -6.18 -3.12 18.03
N PHE A 487 -5.68 -2.33 17.08
CA PHE A 487 -5.59 -0.89 17.31
C PHE A 487 -6.92 -0.16 17.21
N LEU A 488 -7.84 -0.59 16.34
CA LEU A 488 -9.20 -0.04 16.32
C LEU A 488 -9.92 -0.30 17.65
N ALA A 489 -9.82 -1.52 18.20
CA ALA A 489 -10.41 -1.83 19.47
C ALA A 489 -9.77 -1.03 20.63
N LEU A 490 -8.42 -0.99 20.69
CA LEU A 490 -7.68 -0.30 21.74
C LEU A 490 -7.93 1.22 21.76
N LEU A 491 -7.91 1.84 20.57
CA LEU A 491 -8.10 3.28 20.44
C LEU A 491 -9.57 3.70 20.57
N SER A 492 -10.49 2.77 20.40
CA SER A 492 -11.92 2.99 20.50
C SER A 492 -12.47 2.94 21.92
N ASP A 493 -11.72 2.41 22.91
CA ASP A 493 -12.19 2.28 24.28
C ASP A 493 -12.32 3.64 24.99
N ARG A 494 -13.49 3.89 25.61
CA ARG A 494 -13.90 5.18 26.21
C ARG A 494 -13.84 5.22 27.73
N ARG A 495 -13.42 4.16 28.42
CA ARG A 495 -13.55 4.03 29.87
C ARG A 495 -12.76 5.08 30.69
N SER A 496 -11.59 5.48 30.18
CA SER A 496 -10.74 6.49 30.85
C SER A 496 -11.38 7.87 31.00
N ALA A 497 -12.26 8.27 30.09
CA ALA A 497 -12.93 9.56 30.14
C ALA A 497 -14.02 9.61 31.26
N ALA A 498 -14.73 8.51 31.46
CA ALA A 498 -15.78 8.42 32.47
C ALA A 498 -15.21 8.37 33.88
N GLN A 499 -14.12 7.64 34.11
CA GLN A 499 -13.46 7.57 35.44
C GLN A 499 -12.76 8.87 35.83
N GLY A 500 -12.22 9.62 34.87
CA GLY A 500 -11.64 10.94 35.11
C GLY A 500 -12.69 11.96 35.59
N THR A 501 -13.87 11.93 34.97
CA THR A 501 -15.00 12.81 35.37
C THR A 501 -15.58 12.44 36.71
N GLN A 502 -15.66 11.14 37.04
CA GLN A 502 -16.16 10.66 38.31
C GLN A 502 -15.19 11.00 39.45
N LYS A 503 -13.88 10.82 39.29
CA LYS A 503 -12.86 11.23 40.27
C LYS A 503 -12.77 12.74 40.44
N GLN A 504 -13.06 13.55 39.45
CA GLN A 504 -13.16 15.00 39.55
C GLN A 504 -14.44 15.43 40.30
N ALA A 505 -15.54 14.72 40.09
CA ALA A 505 -16.78 14.96 40.82
C ALA A 505 -16.67 14.55 42.30
N GLU A 506 -15.99 13.45 42.62
CA GLU A 506 -15.69 12.99 43.98
C GLU A 506 -14.70 13.89 44.71
N ARG A 507 -13.76 14.53 44.01
CA ARG A 507 -12.84 15.54 44.62
C ARG A 507 -13.48 16.90 44.85
N LYS A 508 -14.64 17.17 44.25
CA LYS A 508 -15.39 18.43 44.44
C LYS A 508 -16.52 18.31 45.46
N ARG A 509 -16.78 17.09 45.97
CA ARG A 509 -17.61 16.81 47.14
C ARG A 509 -16.70 16.61 48.36
#